data_0b5af7cbd7e28931bc2e842e9c29ddc3
#
_entry.id   0b5af7cbd7e28931bc2e842e9c29ddc3
#
_cell.length_a   1.000
_cell.length_b   1.000
_cell.length_c   1.000
_cell.angle_alpha   90.00
_cell.angle_beta   90.00
_cell.angle_gamma   90.00
#
_symmetry.space_group_name_H-M   'P 1'
#
loop_
_entity.id
_entity.type
_entity.pdbx_description
1 polymer ?
#
loop_
_entity_poly.entity_id
_entity_poly.type
_entity_poly.pdbx_seq_one_letter_code
_entity_poly.pdbx_strand_id
1 'polypeptide(L)'
;MKTNSKHLGLVTKKFNEFFLVDLKNQENFGKSDRFLCKVRKSINFKDQLIYVGDEVVIDNLDLRSKRALITSLKKRKNLLARPSVANISNIYITFSVVEPELNLSQVNRFLISAESIGVEVSLVLTKCDLISEKKRTFLLDKFGKWGYQAITLNLQNFLYFLGQLKKNH
;
A
#
# COMPACT_ATOMS: atom_id res chain seq x y z
N MET A 1 -21.00 -9.38 23.53
CA MET A 1 -19.93 -9.96 24.37
C MET A 1 -18.68 -9.13 24.16
N LYS A 2 -18.16 -8.47 25.19
CA LYS A 2 -16.92 -7.68 25.09
C LYS A 2 -15.77 -8.56 25.57
N THR A 3 -14.73 -8.71 24.77
CA THR A 3 -13.50 -9.43 25.13
C THR A 3 -12.40 -8.44 25.45
N ASN A 4 -11.77 -8.62 26.62
CA ASN A 4 -10.65 -7.78 27.08
C ASN A 4 -9.28 -8.31 26.64
N SER A 5 -9.22 -9.10 25.58
CA SER A 5 -7.97 -9.59 25.00
C SER A 5 -7.37 -8.59 24.03
N LYS A 6 -6.05 -8.46 24.07
CA LYS A 6 -5.30 -7.62 23.12
C LYS A 6 -5.08 -8.36 21.83
N HIS A 7 -5.40 -7.72 20.72
CA HIS A 7 -5.23 -8.28 19.38
C HIS A 7 -4.39 -7.35 18.49
N LEU A 8 -3.56 -7.95 17.66
CA LEU A 8 -2.82 -7.23 16.63
C LEU A 8 -3.70 -7.03 15.42
N GLY A 9 -3.71 -5.83 14.86
CA GLY A 9 -4.46 -5.49 13.66
C GLY A 9 -3.71 -4.55 12.73
N LEU A 10 -4.14 -4.52 11.49
CA LEU A 10 -3.64 -3.65 10.43
C LEU A 10 -4.67 -2.54 10.15
N VAL A 11 -4.23 -1.30 10.15
CA VAL A 11 -5.08 -0.16 9.76
C VAL A 11 -5.26 -0.15 8.24
N THR A 12 -6.48 -0.36 7.76
CA THR A 12 -6.79 -0.43 6.32
C THR A 12 -7.47 0.83 5.79
N LYS A 13 -8.16 1.59 6.65
CA LYS A 13 -8.73 2.90 6.31
C LYS A 13 -8.72 3.85 7.50
N LYS A 14 -8.70 5.16 7.22
CA LYS A 14 -8.81 6.23 8.21
C LYS A 14 -9.96 7.15 7.83
N PHE A 15 -10.82 7.49 8.80
CA PHE A 15 -11.97 8.41 8.66
C PHE A 15 -11.96 9.36 9.85
N ASN A 16 -11.48 10.57 9.69
CA ASN A 16 -11.38 11.54 10.80
C ASN A 16 -10.74 10.91 12.06
N GLU A 17 -11.55 10.65 13.10
CA GLU A 17 -11.14 10.05 14.38
C GLU A 17 -11.25 8.51 14.39
N PHE A 18 -11.77 7.88 13.33
CA PHE A 18 -12.00 6.45 13.25
C PHE A 18 -11.02 5.77 12.33
N PHE A 19 -10.71 4.53 12.67
CA PHE A 19 -9.81 3.66 11.92
C PHE A 19 -10.50 2.33 11.66
N LEU A 20 -10.44 1.86 10.43
CA LEU A 20 -10.85 0.50 10.10
C LEU A 20 -9.62 -0.38 10.27
N VAL A 21 -9.73 -1.39 11.13
CA VAL A 21 -8.62 -2.28 11.50
C VAL A 21 -9.02 -3.71 11.19
N ASP A 22 -8.22 -4.37 10.38
CA ASP A 22 -8.35 -5.79 10.09
C ASP A 22 -7.46 -6.58 11.06
N LEU A 23 -8.05 -7.59 11.77
CA LEU A 23 -7.29 -8.45 12.67
C LEU A 23 -6.31 -9.33 11.88
N LYS A 24 -5.10 -9.45 12.39
CA LYS A 24 -4.11 -10.43 11.92
C LYS A 24 -4.37 -11.77 12.61
N ASN A 25 -5.29 -12.57 12.09
CA ASN A 25 -5.48 -13.94 12.54
C ASN A 25 -4.51 -14.87 11.82
N GLN A 26 -3.77 -15.69 12.57
CA GLN A 26 -2.78 -16.62 12.02
C GLN A 26 -3.41 -17.80 11.22
N GLU A 27 -4.72 -18.01 11.30
CA GLU A 27 -5.35 -19.24 10.76
C GLU A 27 -6.32 -19.05 9.58
N ASN A 28 -6.65 -17.80 9.17
CA ASN A 28 -7.62 -17.59 8.10
C ASN A 28 -7.22 -16.48 7.13
N PHE A 29 -6.46 -16.82 6.12
CA PHE A 29 -6.34 -16.03 4.89
C PHE A 29 -7.69 -16.03 4.12
N GLY A 30 -8.69 -15.27 4.58
CA GLY A 30 -9.95 -15.20 3.83
C GLY A 30 -11.14 -14.56 4.52
N LYS A 31 -11.17 -14.49 5.83
CA LYS A 31 -12.16 -13.71 6.59
C LYS A 31 -11.45 -12.88 7.65
N SER A 32 -10.98 -11.69 7.25
CA SER A 32 -10.48 -10.73 8.22
C SER A 32 -11.65 -10.19 9.04
N ASP A 33 -11.63 -10.42 10.35
CA ASP A 33 -12.53 -9.73 11.25
C ASP A 33 -12.13 -8.24 11.29
N ARG A 34 -13.00 -7.41 10.76
CA ARG A 34 -12.81 -5.97 10.60
C ARG A 34 -13.53 -5.21 11.69
N PHE A 35 -12.84 -4.29 12.34
CA PHE A 35 -13.36 -3.47 13.44
C PHE A 35 -13.21 -1.99 13.15
N LEU A 36 -14.26 -1.22 13.51
CA LEU A 36 -14.21 0.23 13.54
C LEU A 36 -13.64 0.67 14.89
N CYS A 37 -12.44 1.26 14.87
CA CYS A 37 -11.69 1.57 16.06
C CYS A 37 -11.57 3.08 16.30
N LYS A 38 -11.53 3.49 17.56
CA LYS A 38 -11.05 4.79 18.02
C LYS A 38 -9.79 4.63 18.85
N VAL A 39 -8.99 5.67 18.94
CA VAL A 39 -7.87 5.71 19.87
C VAL A 39 -8.41 5.86 21.30
N ARG A 40 -7.85 5.09 22.26
CA ARG A 40 -8.19 5.22 23.67
C ARG A 40 -7.75 6.60 24.18
N LYS A 41 -8.65 7.39 24.78
CA LYS A 41 -8.40 8.76 25.24
C LYS A 41 -7.23 8.90 26.22
N SER A 42 -6.94 7.86 27.01
CA SER A 42 -5.85 7.85 28.00
C SER A 42 -4.45 7.67 27.36
N ILE A 43 -4.38 7.42 26.06
CA ILE A 43 -3.12 7.18 25.35
C ILE A 43 -2.76 8.42 24.55
N ASN A 44 -1.73 9.11 25.02
CA ASN A 44 -1.09 10.17 24.24
C ASN A 44 0.01 9.50 23.40
N PHE A 45 -0.19 9.40 22.09
CA PHE A 45 0.82 8.89 21.17
C PHE A 45 1.98 9.90 20.92
N LYS A 46 2.17 10.90 21.79
CA LYS A 46 3.25 11.90 21.70
C LYS A 46 3.47 12.32 20.23
N ASP A 47 2.46 12.91 19.63
CA ASP A 47 2.45 13.43 18.25
C ASP A 47 2.57 12.40 17.11
N GLN A 48 2.48 11.11 17.40
CA GLN A 48 2.46 10.09 16.36
C GLN A 48 1.05 9.91 15.77
N LEU A 49 0.83 10.44 14.57
CA LEU A 49 -0.39 10.19 13.82
C LEU A 49 -0.44 8.73 13.34
N ILE A 50 -1.63 8.13 13.40
CA ILE A 50 -1.88 6.80 12.84
C ILE A 50 -2.23 6.94 11.35
N TYR A 51 -1.61 6.10 10.52
CA TYR A 51 -1.79 6.06 9.07
C TYR A 51 -2.29 4.68 8.61
N VAL A 52 -2.79 4.62 7.38
CA VAL A 52 -3.07 3.35 6.69
C VAL A 52 -1.76 2.55 6.59
N GLY A 53 -1.82 1.24 6.80
CA GLY A 53 -0.65 0.36 6.85
C GLY A 53 0.00 0.24 8.23
N ASP A 54 -0.41 1.03 9.23
CA ASP A 54 0.09 0.86 10.59
C ASP A 54 -0.40 -0.44 11.22
N GLU A 55 0.51 -1.07 11.97
CA GLU A 55 0.17 -2.16 12.88
C GLU A 55 -0.18 -1.59 14.25
N VAL A 56 -1.35 -1.94 14.74
CA VAL A 56 -1.88 -1.44 16.02
C VAL A 56 -2.33 -2.60 16.92
N VAL A 57 -2.28 -2.37 18.22
CA VAL A 57 -2.92 -3.27 19.19
C VAL A 57 -4.29 -2.69 19.52
N ILE A 58 -5.30 -3.53 19.40
CA ILE A 58 -6.67 -3.17 19.76
C ILE A 58 -7.15 -4.03 20.93
N ASP A 59 -8.01 -3.47 21.76
CA ASP A 59 -8.70 -4.15 22.85
C ASP A 59 -10.19 -3.74 22.96
N ASN A 60 -10.89 -4.23 23.99
CA ASN A 60 -12.32 -3.98 24.20
C ASN A 60 -13.18 -4.30 22.96
N LEU A 61 -12.92 -5.46 22.34
CA LEU A 61 -13.64 -5.85 21.13
C LEU A 61 -15.12 -6.12 21.42
N ASP A 62 -15.98 -5.33 20.78
CA ASP A 62 -17.41 -5.62 20.73
C ASP A 62 -17.72 -6.36 19.42
N LEU A 63 -17.92 -7.65 19.51
CA LEU A 63 -18.16 -8.52 18.36
C LEU A 63 -19.50 -8.25 17.66
N ARG A 64 -20.50 -7.69 18.38
CA ARG A 64 -21.81 -7.37 17.80
C ARG A 64 -21.77 -6.09 16.98
N SER A 65 -21.21 -5.02 17.55
CA SER A 65 -21.12 -3.72 16.87
C SER A 65 -19.86 -3.59 16.01
N LYS A 66 -18.97 -4.59 16.02
CA LYS A 66 -17.66 -4.57 15.34
C LYS A 66 -16.86 -3.30 15.67
N ARG A 67 -16.81 -2.93 16.97
CA ARG A 67 -16.06 -1.79 17.48
C ARG A 67 -14.98 -2.22 18.46
N ALA A 68 -13.87 -1.45 18.48
CA ALA A 68 -12.76 -1.69 19.40
C ALA A 68 -12.01 -0.39 19.72
N LEU A 69 -11.02 -0.46 20.60
CA LEU A 69 -10.15 0.67 20.95
C LEU A 69 -8.70 0.36 20.56
N ILE A 70 -8.04 1.30 19.89
CA ILE A 70 -6.59 1.24 19.66
C ILE A 70 -5.88 1.65 20.95
N THR A 71 -5.01 0.77 21.42
CA THR A 71 -4.27 0.96 22.68
C THR A 71 -2.77 1.11 22.50
N SER A 72 -2.21 0.68 21.38
CA SER A 72 -0.81 1.00 21.04
C SER A 72 -0.57 0.95 19.54
N LEU A 73 0.44 1.69 19.10
CA LEU A 73 0.99 1.70 17.76
C LEU A 73 2.31 0.93 17.78
N LYS A 74 2.49 0.00 16.83
CA LYS A 74 3.77 -0.70 16.66
C LYS A 74 4.77 0.18 15.93
N LYS A 75 6.06 -0.10 16.10
CA LYS A 75 7.13 0.60 15.39
C LYS A 75 6.97 0.37 13.89
N ARG A 76 6.95 1.46 13.13
CA ARG A 76 6.92 1.43 11.66
C ARG A 76 8.25 0.97 11.08
N LYS A 77 8.20 0.26 9.96
CA LYS A 77 9.36 -0.02 9.13
C LYS A 77 9.73 1.20 8.29
N ASN A 78 8.73 1.81 7.66
CA ASN A 78 8.86 3.00 6.81
C ASN A 78 7.53 3.76 6.74
N LEU A 79 7.56 4.96 6.15
CA LEU A 79 6.38 5.80 5.94
C LEU A 79 6.54 6.59 4.63
N LEU A 80 5.63 6.39 3.69
CA LEU A 80 5.45 7.27 2.56
C LEU A 80 4.68 8.51 3.01
N ALA A 81 5.16 9.71 2.67
CA ALA A 81 4.55 10.95 3.12
C ALA A 81 3.29 11.32 2.31
N ARG A 82 3.31 11.06 1.00
CA ARG A 82 2.21 11.40 0.08
C ARG A 82 2.05 10.32 -1.01
N PRO A 83 0.94 9.55 -0.99
CA PRO A 83 -0.07 9.46 0.07
C PRO A 83 0.54 8.93 1.37
N SER A 84 -0.03 9.32 2.54
CA SER A 84 0.51 8.88 3.83
C SER A 84 0.15 7.42 4.10
N VAL A 85 1.12 6.51 3.86
CA VAL A 85 0.97 5.05 4.03
C VAL A 85 2.21 4.51 4.74
N ALA A 86 1.98 3.71 5.79
CA ALA A 86 3.03 3.08 6.59
C ALA A 86 3.30 1.63 6.17
N ASN A 87 4.49 1.12 6.53
CA ASN A 87 4.87 -0.29 6.39
C ASN A 87 4.73 -0.84 4.96
N ILE A 88 5.15 -0.03 3.98
CA ILE A 88 5.13 -0.41 2.56
C ILE A 88 6.24 -1.44 2.32
N SER A 89 5.94 -2.48 1.56
CA SER A 89 6.92 -3.49 1.10
C SER A 89 7.44 -3.21 -0.30
N ASN A 90 6.55 -2.76 -1.21
CA ASN A 90 6.88 -2.50 -2.61
C ASN A 90 6.14 -1.26 -3.12
N ILE A 91 6.73 -0.56 -4.08
CA ILE A 91 6.10 0.57 -4.77
C ILE A 91 6.02 0.24 -6.26
N TYR A 92 4.79 0.27 -6.80
CA TYR A 92 4.56 0.18 -8.24
C TYR A 92 4.18 1.55 -8.78
N ILE A 93 5.07 2.15 -9.59
CA ILE A 93 4.81 3.44 -10.22
C ILE A 93 4.26 3.19 -11.62
N THR A 94 3.02 3.60 -11.83
CA THR A 94 2.30 3.33 -13.07
C THR A 94 2.23 4.57 -13.96
N PHE A 95 2.69 4.45 -15.21
CA PHE A 95 2.60 5.49 -16.22
C PHE A 95 1.91 5.00 -17.49
N SER A 96 1.11 5.88 -18.10
CA SER A 96 0.66 5.66 -19.47
C SER A 96 1.75 6.08 -20.45
N VAL A 97 1.95 5.30 -21.53
CA VAL A 97 2.90 5.65 -22.61
C VAL A 97 2.28 6.57 -23.65
N VAL A 98 0.93 6.67 -23.66
CA VAL A 98 0.13 7.61 -24.49
C VAL A 98 -1.08 8.09 -23.68
N GLU A 99 -1.48 9.32 -23.92
CA GLU A 99 -2.68 9.97 -23.35
C GLU A 99 -2.82 9.81 -21.81
N PRO A 100 -2.08 10.58 -21.04
CA PRO A 100 -1.15 11.64 -21.47
C PRO A 100 0.18 11.07 -21.96
N GLU A 101 0.90 11.85 -22.79
CA GLU A 101 2.23 11.47 -23.25
C GLU A 101 3.21 11.30 -22.08
N LEU A 102 4.04 10.26 -22.15
CA LEU A 102 4.98 9.92 -21.09
C LEU A 102 6.05 11.03 -20.92
N ASN A 103 6.02 11.70 -19.80
CA ASN A 103 7.01 12.70 -19.42
C ASN A 103 8.12 12.08 -18.58
N LEU A 104 9.29 11.88 -19.17
CA LEU A 104 10.44 11.24 -18.52
C LEU A 104 10.97 12.00 -17.30
N SER A 105 10.89 13.34 -17.30
CA SER A 105 11.28 14.13 -16.12
C SER A 105 10.33 13.89 -14.95
N GLN A 106 9.04 13.71 -15.22
CA GLN A 106 8.06 13.38 -14.19
C GLN A 106 8.29 11.97 -13.66
N VAL A 107 8.58 10.99 -14.55
CA VAL A 107 8.94 9.62 -14.14
C VAL A 107 10.12 9.65 -13.18
N ASN A 108 11.20 10.34 -13.55
CA ASN A 108 12.42 10.45 -12.74
C ASN A 108 12.13 11.03 -11.34
N ARG A 109 11.31 12.08 -11.23
CA ARG A 109 10.93 12.68 -9.94
C ARG A 109 10.19 11.69 -9.03
N PHE A 110 9.27 10.89 -9.59
CA PHE A 110 8.56 9.87 -8.83
C PHE A 110 9.47 8.72 -8.39
N LEU A 111 10.39 8.28 -9.27
CA LEU A 111 11.39 7.25 -8.95
C LEU A 111 12.27 7.67 -7.78
N ILE A 112 12.86 8.88 -7.83
CA ILE A 112 13.69 9.41 -6.73
C ILE A 112 12.91 9.48 -5.42
N SER A 113 11.64 9.95 -5.47
CA SER A 113 10.79 10.00 -4.27
C SER A 113 10.47 8.63 -3.71
N ALA A 114 10.27 7.64 -4.56
CA ALA A 114 9.98 6.26 -4.14
C ALA A 114 11.21 5.58 -3.54
N GLU A 115 12.39 5.72 -4.17
CA GLU A 115 13.65 5.17 -3.68
C GLU A 115 14.05 5.68 -2.31
N SER A 116 13.73 6.96 -2.00
CA SER A 116 14.03 7.56 -0.69
C SER A 116 13.38 6.83 0.50
N ILE A 117 12.40 5.94 0.24
CA ILE A 117 11.71 5.16 1.27
C ILE A 117 12.49 3.88 1.62
N GLY A 118 13.43 3.44 0.76
CA GLY A 118 14.24 2.25 0.99
C GLY A 118 13.49 0.94 0.78
N VAL A 119 12.52 0.90 -0.14
CA VAL A 119 11.79 -0.29 -0.55
C VAL A 119 11.95 -0.55 -2.04
N GLU A 120 11.63 -1.76 -2.48
CA GLU A 120 11.68 -2.12 -3.89
C GLU A 120 10.70 -1.28 -4.72
N VAL A 121 11.20 -0.72 -5.83
CA VAL A 121 10.43 0.11 -6.76
C VAL A 121 10.35 -0.57 -8.12
N SER A 122 9.14 -0.80 -8.61
CA SER A 122 8.87 -1.35 -9.94
C SER A 122 8.16 -0.31 -10.81
N LEU A 123 8.56 -0.23 -12.07
CA LEU A 123 7.93 0.64 -13.06
C LEU A 123 6.92 -0.14 -13.89
N VAL A 124 5.73 0.41 -14.04
CA VAL A 124 4.64 -0.22 -14.82
C VAL A 124 4.22 0.71 -15.95
N LEU A 125 4.37 0.27 -17.19
CA LEU A 125 3.96 1.01 -18.38
C LEU A 125 2.64 0.47 -18.90
N THR A 126 1.64 1.32 -18.98
CA THR A 126 0.30 0.97 -19.48
C THR A 126 0.08 1.48 -20.90
N LYS A 127 -0.93 0.94 -21.58
CA LYS A 127 -1.30 1.26 -22.97
C LYS A 127 -0.16 0.99 -23.98
N CYS A 128 0.69 0.00 -23.69
CA CYS A 128 1.82 -0.35 -24.55
C CYS A 128 1.37 -0.99 -25.89
N ASP A 129 0.12 -1.39 -25.99
CA ASP A 129 -0.56 -1.83 -27.21
C ASP A 129 -0.84 -0.69 -28.21
N LEU A 130 -0.87 0.56 -27.76
CA LEU A 130 -1.14 1.73 -28.60
C LEU A 130 0.12 2.37 -29.18
N ILE A 131 1.30 1.80 -28.96
CA ILE A 131 2.57 2.29 -29.51
C ILE A 131 3.24 1.22 -30.37
N SER A 132 4.12 1.68 -31.31
CA SER A 132 4.90 0.75 -32.12
C SER A 132 5.87 -0.06 -31.27
N GLU A 133 6.21 -1.27 -31.74
CA GLU A 133 7.22 -2.16 -31.14
C GLU A 133 8.56 -1.42 -30.92
N LYS A 134 8.98 -0.62 -31.91
CA LYS A 134 10.21 0.20 -31.84
C LYS A 134 10.19 1.19 -30.67
N LYS A 135 9.05 1.87 -30.45
CA LYS A 135 8.90 2.83 -29.33
C LYS A 135 8.87 2.08 -28.00
N ARG A 136 8.21 0.94 -27.92
CA ARG A 136 8.17 0.08 -26.74
C ARG A 136 9.57 -0.38 -26.33
N THR A 137 10.32 -0.96 -27.25
CA THR A 137 11.69 -1.43 -27.02
C THR A 137 12.62 -0.30 -26.58
N PHE A 138 12.50 0.88 -27.21
CA PHE A 138 13.25 2.06 -26.82
C PHE A 138 12.99 2.47 -25.36
N LEU A 139 11.72 2.47 -24.93
CA LEU A 139 11.37 2.83 -23.54
C LEU A 139 11.90 1.79 -22.54
N LEU A 140 11.77 0.50 -22.84
CA LEU A 140 12.27 -0.58 -21.99
C LEU A 140 13.79 -0.52 -21.83
N ASP A 141 14.53 -0.33 -22.93
CA ASP A 141 15.99 -0.17 -22.92
C ASP A 141 16.40 1.07 -22.10
N LYS A 142 15.68 2.17 -22.26
CA LYS A 142 15.94 3.40 -21.52
C LYS A 142 15.77 3.23 -20.02
N PHE A 143 14.66 2.60 -19.57
CA PHE A 143 14.43 2.33 -18.14
C PHE A 143 15.40 1.27 -17.60
N GLY A 144 15.77 0.26 -18.43
CA GLY A 144 16.82 -0.70 -18.11
C GLY A 144 18.17 -0.03 -17.81
N LYS A 145 18.55 0.99 -18.60
CA LYS A 145 19.75 1.80 -18.36
C LYS A 145 19.68 2.63 -17.08
N TRP A 146 18.49 2.95 -16.60
CA TRP A 146 18.28 3.59 -15.29
C TRP A 146 18.29 2.59 -14.13
N GLY A 147 18.38 1.28 -14.41
CA GLY A 147 18.37 0.20 -13.41
C GLY A 147 16.97 -0.34 -13.09
N TYR A 148 15.93 0.04 -13.86
CA TYR A 148 14.57 -0.42 -13.63
C TYR A 148 14.10 -1.41 -14.68
N GLN A 149 13.63 -2.58 -14.25
CA GLN A 149 12.84 -3.45 -15.12
C GLN A 149 11.41 -2.92 -15.20
N ALA A 150 11.04 -2.35 -16.35
CA ALA A 150 9.69 -1.89 -16.57
C ALA A 150 8.77 -3.03 -16.99
N ILE A 151 7.64 -3.18 -16.30
CA ILE A 151 6.57 -4.11 -16.61
C ILE A 151 5.64 -3.45 -17.63
N THR A 152 5.39 -4.08 -18.76
CA THR A 152 4.42 -3.59 -19.75
C THR A 152 3.05 -4.19 -19.50
N LEU A 153 2.02 -3.34 -19.42
CA LEU A 153 0.63 -3.75 -19.30
C LEU A 153 -0.17 -3.30 -20.52
N ASN A 154 -0.97 -4.22 -21.03
CA ASN A 154 -2.08 -3.96 -21.91
C ASN A 154 -3.39 -4.47 -21.26
N LEU A 155 -4.54 -4.11 -21.79
CA LEU A 155 -5.83 -4.56 -21.28
C LEU A 155 -5.97 -6.09 -21.24
N GLN A 156 -5.36 -6.81 -22.17
CA GLN A 156 -5.41 -8.27 -22.25
C GLN A 156 -4.60 -8.95 -21.14
N ASN A 157 -3.48 -8.34 -20.70
CA ASN A 157 -2.59 -8.91 -19.68
C ASN A 157 -2.91 -8.43 -18.27
N PHE A 158 -3.87 -7.53 -18.09
CA PHE A 158 -4.21 -6.93 -16.80
C PHE A 158 -4.63 -7.97 -15.75
N LEU A 159 -5.44 -8.95 -16.13
CA LEU A 159 -5.89 -10.03 -15.23
C LEU A 159 -4.72 -10.94 -14.80
N TYR A 160 -3.79 -11.20 -15.71
CA TYR A 160 -2.58 -11.98 -15.40
C TYR A 160 -1.69 -11.23 -14.39
N PHE A 161 -1.50 -9.93 -14.58
CA PHE A 161 -0.72 -9.07 -13.68
C PHE A 161 -1.33 -9.02 -12.26
N LEU A 162 -2.64 -8.89 -12.14
CA LEU A 162 -3.32 -8.94 -10.84
C LEU A 162 -3.13 -10.28 -10.13
N GLY A 163 -3.05 -11.37 -10.88
CA GLY A 163 -2.76 -12.70 -10.36
C GLY A 163 -1.34 -12.82 -9.79
N GLN A 164 -0.36 -12.18 -10.41
CA GLN A 164 1.04 -12.16 -9.94
C GLN A 164 1.20 -11.31 -8.66
N LEU A 165 0.55 -10.16 -8.59
CA LEU A 165 0.57 -9.30 -7.39
C LEU A 165 0.01 -10.01 -6.14
N LYS A 166 -0.98 -10.91 -6.31
CA LYS A 166 -1.55 -11.68 -5.21
C LYS A 166 -0.66 -12.82 -4.70
N LYS A 167 0.27 -13.32 -5.52
CA LYS A 167 1.17 -14.41 -5.12
C LYS A 167 2.40 -13.93 -4.33
N ASN A 168 2.71 -12.65 -4.39
CA ASN A 168 3.87 -12.04 -3.72
C ASN A 168 3.51 -11.38 -2.37
N HIS A 169 2.31 -11.64 -1.89
CA HIS A 169 1.80 -11.26 -0.57
C HIS A 169 1.28 -12.49 0.14
#